data_1f97ddb5dea16788836ee32f88154ed2
#
_entry.id   1f97ddb5dea16788836ee32f88154ed2
#
_cell.length_a   1.000
_cell.length_b   1.000
_cell.length_c   1.000
_cell.angle_alpha   90.00
_cell.angle_beta   90.00
_cell.angle_gamma   90.00
#
_symmetry.space_group_name_H-M   'P 1'
#
loop_
_entity.id
_entity.type
_entity.pdbx_description
1 polymer ?
#
loop_
_entity_poly.entity_id
_entity_poly.type
_entity_poly.pdbx_seq_one_letter_code
_entity_poly.pdbx_strand_id
1 'polypeptide(L)'
;MDREAILDFCGKWLPAWEGDRPDALIEFYSDDALYIDPANKGGLKGRGQIFPYLKKLLAANPNWKWEPIEVFPTELGFVAKWKATIPVGAEVTTEYGMDIVEIERGKIRRNEVYFDRSNFLEALRRLKTEIS
;
A
#
# COMPACT_ATOMS: atom_id res chain seq x y z
N MET A 1 1.08 13.34 -15.07
CA MET A 1 1.52 12.05 -15.63
C MET A 1 0.47 11.51 -16.58
N ASP A 2 0.87 10.97 -17.71
CA ASP A 2 -0.08 10.25 -18.55
C ASP A 2 -0.24 8.81 -18.05
N ARG A 3 -1.19 8.08 -18.63
CA ARG A 3 -1.52 6.73 -18.21
C ARG A 3 -0.32 5.78 -18.29
N GLU A 4 0.47 5.89 -19.35
CA GLU A 4 1.64 5.04 -19.55
C GLU A 4 2.68 5.25 -18.45
N ALA A 5 2.94 6.52 -18.11
CA ALA A 5 3.87 6.88 -17.04
C ALA A 5 3.37 6.37 -15.68
N ILE A 6 2.06 6.44 -15.45
CA ILE A 6 1.45 5.94 -14.22
C ILE A 6 1.60 4.42 -14.12
N LEU A 7 1.34 3.71 -15.20
CA LEU A 7 1.46 2.25 -15.21
C LEU A 7 2.92 1.83 -15.01
N ASP A 8 3.87 2.55 -15.59
CA ASP A 8 5.28 2.30 -15.38
C ASP A 8 5.69 2.51 -13.92
N PHE A 9 5.22 3.60 -13.32
CA PHE A 9 5.47 3.87 -11.90
C PHE A 9 4.86 2.78 -11.01
N CYS A 10 3.60 2.43 -11.23
CA CYS A 10 2.92 1.38 -10.46
C CYS A 10 3.59 0.03 -10.61
N GLY A 11 4.13 -0.27 -11.80
CA GLY A 11 4.84 -1.53 -12.07
C GLY A 11 6.12 -1.67 -11.25
N LYS A 12 6.66 -0.58 -10.73
CA LYS A 12 7.84 -0.59 -9.86
C LYS A 12 7.46 -0.42 -8.39
N TRP A 13 6.48 0.44 -8.11
CA TRP A 13 6.09 0.80 -6.75
C TRP A 13 5.27 -0.29 -6.05
N LEU A 14 4.25 -0.85 -6.70
CA LEU A 14 3.42 -1.88 -6.09
C LEU A 14 4.22 -3.13 -5.70
N PRO A 15 5.13 -3.65 -6.53
CA PRO A 15 5.97 -4.78 -6.10
C PRO A 15 6.87 -4.48 -4.91
N ALA A 16 7.18 -3.20 -4.65
CA ALA A 16 7.99 -2.83 -3.50
C ALA A 16 7.26 -3.07 -2.17
N TRP A 17 5.93 -3.22 -2.19
CA TRP A 17 5.14 -3.61 -1.02
C TRP A 17 5.24 -5.09 -0.70
N GLU A 18 5.88 -5.89 -1.57
CA GLU A 18 5.95 -7.35 -1.44
C GLU A 18 7.33 -7.80 -0.94
N GLY A 19 7.36 -8.93 -0.24
CA GLY A 19 8.62 -9.58 0.12
C GLY A 19 9.41 -8.91 1.24
N ASP A 20 8.76 -8.13 2.09
CA ASP A 20 9.40 -7.48 3.26
C ASP A 20 10.66 -6.69 2.89
N ARG A 21 10.49 -5.68 2.04
CA ARG A 21 11.58 -4.82 1.58
C ARG A 21 11.30 -3.34 1.89
N PRO A 22 11.23 -2.95 3.19
CA PRO A 22 10.88 -1.57 3.55
C PRO A 22 11.89 -0.54 3.05
N ASP A 23 13.17 -0.91 2.94
CA ASP A 23 14.20 0.00 2.42
C ASP A 23 13.96 0.35 0.95
N ALA A 24 13.48 -0.61 0.16
CA ALA A 24 13.13 -0.37 -1.24
C ALA A 24 11.86 0.48 -1.35
N LEU A 25 10.86 0.19 -0.51
CA LEU A 25 9.59 0.90 -0.55
C LEU A 25 9.74 2.37 -0.15
N ILE A 26 10.50 2.66 0.91
CA ILE A 26 10.62 4.04 1.40
C ILE A 26 11.30 4.97 0.38
N GLU A 27 12.09 4.41 -0.53
CA GLU A 27 12.77 5.22 -1.56
C GLU A 27 11.81 5.88 -2.54
N PHE A 28 10.58 5.38 -2.65
CA PHE A 28 9.56 6.02 -3.49
C PHE A 28 8.97 7.28 -2.86
N TYR A 29 9.22 7.55 -1.58
CA TYR A 29 8.59 8.64 -0.83
C TYR A 29 9.55 9.81 -0.63
N SER A 30 9.03 11.03 -0.72
CA SER A 30 9.81 12.22 -0.39
C SER A 30 10.07 12.30 1.11
N ASP A 31 11.05 13.11 1.51
CA ASP A 31 11.43 13.25 2.93
C ASP A 31 10.28 13.75 3.79
N ASP A 32 9.40 14.57 3.22
CA ASP A 32 8.27 15.20 3.91
C ASP A 32 6.91 14.65 3.47
N ALA A 33 6.88 13.43 2.93
CA ALA A 33 5.66 12.82 2.43
C ALA A 33 4.59 12.68 3.51
N LEU A 34 3.33 12.73 3.07
CA LEU A 34 2.17 12.42 3.92
C LEU A 34 1.62 11.06 3.51
N TYR A 35 1.43 10.17 4.48
CA TYR A 35 0.86 8.84 4.26
C TYR A 35 -0.35 8.63 5.15
N ILE A 36 -1.47 8.21 4.56
CA ILE A 36 -2.72 7.93 5.27
C ILE A 36 -3.22 6.56 4.84
N ASP A 37 -3.65 5.74 5.79
CA ASP A 37 -4.33 4.48 5.49
C ASP A 37 -5.40 4.19 6.56
N PRO A 38 -6.18 3.09 6.44
CA PRO A 38 -7.24 2.81 7.41
C PRO A 38 -6.76 2.66 8.85
N ALA A 39 -5.49 2.29 9.07
CA ALA A 39 -4.91 2.17 10.41
C ALA A 39 -4.31 3.50 10.91
N ASN A 40 -4.06 4.45 10.01
CA ASN A 40 -3.42 5.73 10.32
C ASN A 40 -4.23 6.88 9.71
N LYS A 41 -5.45 7.06 10.19
CA LYS A 41 -6.40 8.04 9.63
C LYS A 41 -5.94 9.48 9.84
N GLY A 42 -5.17 9.74 10.88
CA GLY A 42 -4.60 11.06 11.15
C GLY A 42 -3.35 11.37 10.33
N GLY A 43 -2.81 10.37 9.65
CA GLY A 43 -1.65 10.52 8.79
C GLY A 43 -0.32 10.38 9.51
N LEU A 44 0.66 9.91 8.73
CA LEU A 44 2.07 9.87 9.14
C LEU A 44 2.81 10.88 8.28
N LYS A 45 3.63 11.71 8.88
CA LYS A 45 4.37 12.76 8.18
C LYS A 45 5.87 12.49 8.17
N GLY A 46 6.44 12.49 6.96
CA GLY A 46 7.86 12.34 6.76
C GLY A 46 8.35 10.91 6.88
N ARG A 47 9.52 10.65 6.32
CA ARG A 47 10.14 9.33 6.36
C ARG A 47 10.37 8.82 7.79
N GLY A 48 10.64 9.74 8.72
CA GLY A 48 10.85 9.38 10.12
C GLY A 48 9.65 8.71 10.78
N GLN A 49 8.44 9.04 10.36
CA GLN A 49 7.21 8.41 10.84
C GLN A 49 6.76 7.27 9.93
N ILE A 50 6.93 7.42 8.63
CA ILE A 50 6.45 6.44 7.65
C ILE A 50 7.29 5.17 7.67
N PHE A 51 8.61 5.27 7.69
CA PHE A 51 9.50 4.11 7.60
C PHE A 51 9.30 3.09 8.71
N PRO A 52 9.25 3.48 10.01
CA PRO A 52 9.02 2.50 11.08
C PRO A 52 7.69 1.76 10.93
N TYR A 53 6.65 2.45 10.44
CA TYR A 53 5.36 1.85 10.19
C TYR A 53 5.44 0.83 9.06
N LEU A 54 6.04 1.21 7.92
CA LEU A 54 6.20 0.30 6.77
C LEU A 54 7.03 -0.92 7.13
N LYS A 55 8.08 -0.72 7.94
CA LYS A 55 8.94 -1.81 8.38
C LYS A 55 8.15 -2.87 9.15
N LYS A 56 7.29 -2.45 10.08
CA LYS A 56 6.43 -3.36 10.83
C LYS A 56 5.39 -4.02 9.93
N LEU A 57 4.76 -3.22 9.07
CA LEU A 57 3.69 -3.70 8.21
C LEU A 57 4.18 -4.78 7.24
N LEU A 58 5.31 -4.54 6.59
CA LEU A 58 5.86 -5.48 5.62
C LEU A 58 6.41 -6.74 6.29
N ALA A 59 7.02 -6.61 7.47
CA ALA A 59 7.49 -7.77 8.23
C ALA A 59 6.34 -8.70 8.63
N ALA A 60 5.18 -8.12 8.93
CA ALA A 60 3.98 -8.89 9.30
C ALA A 60 3.32 -9.54 8.07
N ASN A 61 3.59 -9.05 6.86
CA ASN A 61 2.87 -9.46 5.66
C ASN A 61 3.82 -9.69 4.47
N PRO A 62 4.81 -10.59 4.60
CA PRO A 62 5.81 -10.77 3.54
C PRO A 62 5.26 -11.43 2.27
N ASN A 63 4.07 -12.01 2.34
CA ASN A 63 3.48 -12.76 1.23
C ASN A 63 2.32 -12.04 0.55
N TRP A 64 2.14 -10.75 0.80
CA TRP A 64 1.16 -9.93 0.08
C TRP A 64 1.51 -9.90 -1.41
N LYS A 65 0.44 -9.84 -2.25
CA LYS A 65 0.57 -9.62 -3.69
C LYS A 65 -0.35 -8.48 -4.10
N TRP A 66 0.15 -7.59 -4.93
CA TRP A 66 -0.56 -6.39 -5.36
C TRP A 66 -0.60 -6.31 -6.87
N GLU A 67 -1.78 -6.04 -7.43
CA GLU A 67 -1.98 -5.90 -8.87
C GLU A 67 -2.72 -4.62 -9.17
N PRO A 68 -2.24 -3.78 -10.11
CA PRO A 68 -3.02 -2.63 -10.55
C PRO A 68 -4.17 -3.12 -11.43
N ILE A 69 -5.38 -2.59 -11.17
CA ILE A 69 -6.58 -2.93 -11.95
C ILE A 69 -6.88 -1.80 -12.92
N GLU A 70 -6.84 -0.57 -12.43
CA GLU A 70 -7.23 0.61 -13.19
C GLU A 70 -6.52 1.83 -12.63
N VAL A 71 -6.09 2.74 -13.49
CA VAL A 71 -5.41 3.97 -13.06
C VAL A 71 -6.09 5.18 -13.69
N PHE A 72 -6.11 6.27 -12.93
CA PHE A 72 -6.76 7.51 -13.34
C PHE A 72 -5.80 8.68 -13.09
N PRO A 73 -5.37 9.39 -14.14
CA PRO A 73 -4.53 10.57 -13.96
C PRO A 73 -5.26 11.66 -13.17
N THR A 74 -4.51 12.34 -12.29
CA THR A 74 -4.98 13.53 -11.59
C THR A 74 -4.03 14.67 -11.89
N GLU A 75 -4.37 15.87 -11.42
CA GLU A 75 -3.53 17.05 -11.67
C GLU A 75 -2.08 16.87 -11.18
N LEU A 76 -1.90 16.27 -9.98
CA LEU A 76 -0.57 16.14 -9.36
C LEU A 76 -0.04 14.70 -9.34
N GLY A 77 -0.78 13.75 -9.90
CA GLY A 77 -0.37 12.35 -9.86
C GLY A 77 -1.42 11.42 -10.42
N PHE A 78 -1.95 10.53 -9.59
CA PHE A 78 -2.91 9.54 -10.06
C PHE A 78 -3.72 8.93 -8.92
N VAL A 79 -4.80 8.24 -9.29
CA VAL A 79 -5.51 7.30 -8.44
C VAL A 79 -5.28 5.92 -9.03
N ALA A 80 -4.86 4.97 -8.20
CA ALA A 80 -4.67 3.58 -8.62
C ALA A 80 -5.66 2.68 -7.89
N LYS A 81 -6.51 2.00 -8.64
CA LYS A 81 -7.34 0.92 -8.11
C LYS A 81 -6.53 -0.37 -8.20
N TRP A 82 -6.49 -1.11 -7.11
CA TRP A 82 -5.67 -2.31 -7.02
C TRP A 82 -6.43 -3.48 -6.40
N LYS A 83 -5.89 -4.67 -6.63
CA LYS A 83 -6.32 -5.91 -6.00
C LYS A 83 -5.17 -6.42 -5.14
N ALA A 84 -5.47 -6.74 -3.89
CA ALA A 84 -4.50 -7.36 -2.99
C ALA A 84 -4.91 -8.80 -2.71
N THR A 85 -3.94 -9.70 -2.79
CA THR A 85 -4.10 -11.10 -2.40
C THR A 85 -3.32 -11.29 -1.11
N ILE A 86 -4.01 -11.65 -0.03
CA ILE A 86 -3.47 -11.63 1.32
C ILE A 86 -3.66 -13.00 1.96
N PRO A 87 -2.57 -13.79 2.13
CA PRO A 87 -2.65 -15.05 2.87
C PRO A 87 -2.86 -14.77 4.37
N VAL A 88 -3.77 -15.51 4.98
CA VAL A 88 -4.03 -15.45 6.42
C VAL A 88 -4.13 -16.89 6.91
N GLY A 89 -3.02 -17.44 7.44
CA GLY A 89 -2.95 -18.85 7.79
C GLY A 89 -3.12 -19.72 6.56
N ALA A 90 -4.07 -20.65 6.57
CA ALA A 90 -4.39 -21.51 5.43
C ALA A 90 -5.35 -20.85 4.43
N GLU A 91 -5.92 -19.69 4.77
CA GLU A 91 -6.86 -18.98 3.92
C GLU A 91 -6.14 -17.97 3.04
N VAL A 92 -6.77 -17.61 1.92
CA VAL A 92 -6.32 -16.51 1.06
C VAL A 92 -7.49 -15.55 0.92
N THR A 93 -7.29 -14.29 1.27
CA THR A 93 -8.30 -13.26 1.10
C THR A 93 -7.94 -12.33 -0.05
N THR A 94 -8.97 -11.76 -0.66
CA THR A 94 -8.81 -10.77 -1.73
C THR A 94 -9.49 -9.48 -1.30
N GLU A 95 -8.75 -8.37 -1.41
CA GLU A 95 -9.27 -7.04 -1.12
C GLU A 95 -9.05 -6.15 -2.33
N TYR A 96 -9.96 -5.21 -2.53
CA TYR A 96 -9.86 -4.18 -3.56
C TYR A 96 -9.80 -2.83 -2.86
N GLY A 97 -8.97 -1.95 -3.38
CA GLY A 97 -8.87 -0.61 -2.83
C GLY A 97 -8.34 0.38 -3.83
N MET A 98 -8.14 1.59 -3.37
CA MET A 98 -7.63 2.69 -4.19
C MET A 98 -6.63 3.50 -3.39
N ASP A 99 -5.60 3.96 -4.08
CA ASP A 99 -4.64 4.91 -3.54
C ASP A 99 -4.75 6.22 -4.30
N ILE A 100 -4.77 7.33 -3.56
CA ILE A 100 -4.51 8.64 -4.13
C ILE A 100 -3.02 8.87 -3.97
N VAL A 101 -2.33 9.18 -5.08
CA VAL A 101 -0.88 9.38 -5.09
C VAL A 101 -0.56 10.70 -5.78
N GLU A 102 0.16 11.57 -5.07
CA GLU A 102 0.69 12.81 -5.65
C GLU A 102 2.20 12.71 -5.71
N ILE A 103 2.75 13.08 -6.87
CA ILE A 103 4.18 12.96 -7.17
C ILE A 103 4.79 14.36 -7.30
N GLU A 104 5.95 14.55 -6.68
CA GLU A 104 6.73 15.76 -6.83
C GLU A 104 8.20 15.38 -6.98
N ARG A 105 8.83 15.84 -8.04
CA ARG A 105 10.24 15.54 -8.35
C ARG A 105 10.55 14.04 -8.37
N GLY A 106 9.60 13.26 -8.92
CA GLY A 106 9.75 11.81 -9.07
C GLY A 106 9.51 11.01 -7.81
N LYS A 107 9.11 11.65 -6.70
CA LYS A 107 8.84 10.99 -5.42
C LYS A 107 7.39 11.21 -4.99
N ILE A 108 6.86 10.28 -4.21
CA ILE A 108 5.53 10.40 -3.63
C ILE A 108 5.59 11.44 -2.51
N ARG A 109 4.80 12.50 -2.65
CA ARG A 109 4.63 13.51 -1.60
C ARG A 109 3.37 13.27 -0.76
N ARG A 110 2.38 12.57 -1.32
CA ARG A 110 1.12 12.23 -0.64
C ARG A 110 0.64 10.89 -1.15
N ASN A 111 0.31 10.01 -0.23
CA ASN A 111 -0.25 8.69 -0.53
C ASN A 111 -1.37 8.42 0.47
N GLU A 112 -2.61 8.36 -0.01
CA GLU A 112 -3.76 8.01 0.81
C GLU A 112 -4.35 6.71 0.32
N VAL A 113 -4.49 5.75 1.22
CA VAL A 113 -4.96 4.40 0.92
C VAL A 113 -6.36 4.23 1.47
N TYR A 114 -7.30 3.83 0.62
CA TYR A 114 -8.68 3.57 1.01
C TYR A 114 -9.11 2.19 0.57
N PHE A 115 -9.49 1.35 1.52
CA PHE A 115 -10.04 0.04 1.20
C PHE A 115 -10.83 -0.51 2.38
N ASP A 116 -11.74 -1.44 2.07
CA ASP A 116 -12.50 -2.17 3.07
C ASP A 116 -11.69 -3.40 3.48
N ARG A 117 -11.31 -3.47 4.75
CA ARG A 117 -10.51 -4.57 5.29
C ARG A 117 -11.36 -5.69 5.89
N SER A 118 -12.68 -5.69 5.65
CA SER A 118 -13.60 -6.62 6.29
C SER A 118 -13.22 -8.08 6.11
N ASN A 119 -12.91 -8.49 4.88
CA ASN A 119 -12.54 -9.87 4.60
C ASN A 119 -11.24 -10.28 5.28
N PHE A 120 -10.25 -9.38 5.26
CA PHE A 120 -8.96 -9.61 5.91
C PHE A 120 -9.13 -9.73 7.44
N LEU A 121 -9.87 -8.80 8.06
CA LEU A 121 -10.10 -8.81 9.49
C LEU A 121 -10.90 -10.04 9.94
N GLU A 122 -11.86 -10.46 9.12
CA GLU A 122 -12.64 -11.68 9.37
C GLU A 122 -11.74 -12.92 9.34
N ALA A 123 -10.85 -13.00 8.36
CA ALA A 123 -9.90 -14.11 8.25
C ALA A 123 -8.94 -14.15 9.44
N LEU A 124 -8.46 -12.98 9.90
CA LEU A 124 -7.61 -12.90 11.08
C LEU A 124 -8.34 -13.41 12.33
N ARG A 125 -9.62 -13.06 12.48
CA ARG A 125 -10.43 -13.51 13.59
C ARG A 125 -10.60 -15.03 13.59
N ARG A 126 -10.85 -15.62 12.41
CA ARG A 126 -10.95 -17.08 12.28
C ARG A 126 -9.64 -17.77 12.65
N LEU A 127 -8.52 -17.19 12.21
CA LEU A 127 -7.20 -17.75 12.54
C LEU A 127 -6.95 -17.75 14.05
N LYS A 128 -7.29 -16.67 14.75
CA LYS A 128 -7.16 -16.60 16.21
C LYS A 128 -8.01 -17.65 16.91
N THR A 129 -9.22 -17.89 16.41
CA THR A 129 -10.12 -18.89 16.96
C THR A 129 -9.55 -20.30 16.79
N GLU A 130 -8.94 -20.60 15.64
CA GLU A 130 -8.35 -21.90 15.35
C GLU A 130 -7.16 -22.22 16.25
N ILE A 131 -6.33 -21.24 16.57
CA ILE A 131 -5.12 -21.45 17.37
C ILE A 131 -5.31 -21.26 18.85
N SER A 132 -6.48 -20.82 19.28
CA SER A 132 -6.81 -20.68 20.70
C SER A 132 -7.76 -21.80 21.14
#